data_d48263623722cb12a5cb6bd991733dd4
#
_entry.id   d48263623722cb12a5cb6bd991733dd4
#
_cell.length_a   1.000
_cell.length_b   1.000
_cell.length_c   1.000
_cell.angle_alpha   90.00
_cell.angle_beta   90.00
_cell.angle_gamma   90.00
#
_symmetry.space_group_name_H-M   'P 1'
#
loop_
_entity.id
_entity.type
_entity.pdbx_description
1 polymer ?
#
loop_
_entity_poly.entity_id
_entity_poly.type
_entity_poly.pdbx_seq_one_letter_code
_entity_poly.pdbx_strand_id
1 'polypeptide(L)'
;GILCVPKASGKYPAILKVAGAGIRAYNGEAERAGKGFIILEIGIHGIPVNLTGDVYHRLYNGALKNYHSFNMDNRDKYYYKRVYTGCVRAIDFIYTLPEFNGNLATFGGSQGGALSIVIAGLDARVKGLVSFYPALCDMAGYAHGRAGGWPHMLKDEKNRTPEKIKTVQYFDVVNFARQVKVPGFYTFGYNDMVCPPTTTYSAYNVINAPKELFVAETTAHYAYAEQWSAAWNWVMNFLKNESK
;
A
#
# COMPACT_ATOMS: atom_id res chain seq x y z
N GLY A 1 4.29 10.61 9.82
CA GLY A 1 2.90 10.18 9.73
C GLY A 1 1.98 10.96 10.64
N ILE A 2 0.69 10.64 10.59
CA ILE A 2 -0.34 11.20 11.46
C ILE A 2 -0.98 10.05 12.22
N LEU A 3 -0.96 10.15 13.55
CA LEU A 3 -1.62 9.21 14.44
C LEU A 3 -2.94 9.80 14.92
N CYS A 4 -4.03 9.07 14.72
CA CYS A 4 -5.34 9.39 15.27
C CYS A 4 -5.74 8.28 16.24
N VAL A 5 -6.02 8.64 17.51
CA VAL A 5 -6.40 7.71 18.58
C VAL A 5 -7.79 8.11 19.11
N PRO A 6 -8.66 7.16 19.48
CA PRO A 6 -9.92 7.46 20.15
C PRO A 6 -9.72 8.28 21.42
N LYS A 7 -10.63 9.23 21.69
CA LYS A 7 -10.55 10.10 22.89
C LYS A 7 -10.92 9.36 24.18
N ALA A 8 -11.80 8.38 24.10
CA ALA A 8 -12.19 7.59 25.26
C ALA A 8 -11.04 6.67 25.68
N SER A 9 -10.92 6.41 26.98
CA SER A 9 -9.98 5.40 27.49
C SER A 9 -10.42 4.00 27.04
N GLY A 10 -9.45 3.14 26.69
CA GLY A 10 -9.75 1.78 26.25
C GLY A 10 -8.66 1.15 25.41
N LYS A 11 -8.93 -0.05 24.93
CA LYS A 11 -8.08 -0.80 23.98
C LYS A 11 -8.77 -0.88 22.63
N TYR A 12 -8.06 -0.53 21.57
CA TYR A 12 -8.61 -0.37 20.23
C TYR A 12 -7.81 -1.13 19.18
N PRO A 13 -8.46 -1.69 18.17
CA PRO A 13 -7.77 -2.21 17.00
C PRO A 13 -7.16 -1.05 16.18
N ALA A 14 -6.13 -1.37 15.41
CA ALA A 14 -5.42 -0.38 14.61
C ALA A 14 -5.53 -0.64 13.10
N ILE A 15 -5.46 0.43 12.33
CA ILE A 15 -5.33 0.40 10.88
C ILE A 15 -4.08 1.21 10.50
N LEU A 16 -3.12 0.54 9.88
CA LEU A 16 -1.98 1.18 9.23
C LEU A 16 -2.40 1.59 7.81
N LYS A 17 -2.64 2.88 7.63
CA LYS A 17 -2.98 3.45 6.33
C LYS A 17 -1.70 3.88 5.61
N VAL A 18 -1.47 3.30 4.44
CA VAL A 18 -0.29 3.57 3.61
C VAL A 18 -0.66 4.34 2.36
N ALA A 19 0.16 5.34 2.04
CA ALA A 19 -0.17 6.31 1.01
C ALA A 19 0.00 5.77 -0.41
N GLY A 20 -0.86 6.21 -1.31
CA GLY A 20 -0.63 6.16 -2.75
C GLY A 20 0.59 6.99 -3.17
N ALA A 21 0.99 6.89 -4.43
CA ALA A 21 2.11 7.65 -4.97
C ALA A 21 1.90 9.17 -4.89
N GLY A 22 3.00 9.90 -4.87
CA GLY A 22 3.01 11.36 -4.80
C GLY A 22 3.64 11.89 -3.51
N ILE A 23 3.97 13.17 -3.54
CA ILE A 23 4.64 13.88 -2.44
C ILE A 23 3.72 15.00 -2.00
N ARG A 24 3.08 14.84 -0.85
CA ARG A 24 1.99 15.72 -0.39
C ARG A 24 1.81 15.67 1.12
N ALA A 25 1.02 16.59 1.65
CA ALA A 25 0.51 16.55 3.01
C ALA A 25 -0.50 15.40 3.19
N TYR A 26 -0.68 14.99 4.43
CA TYR A 26 -1.71 14.06 4.88
C TYR A 26 -2.55 14.70 5.97
N ASN A 27 -3.80 14.25 6.12
CA ASN A 27 -4.75 14.84 7.06
C ASN A 27 -5.11 13.90 8.22
N GLY A 28 -4.71 12.62 8.13
CA GLY A 28 -5.14 11.59 9.08
C GLY A 28 -6.62 11.20 8.91
N GLU A 29 -7.12 10.36 9.81
CA GLU A 29 -8.46 9.78 9.77
C GLU A 29 -9.19 9.97 11.13
N ALA A 30 -9.35 11.22 11.57
CA ALA A 30 -9.95 11.53 12.87
C ALA A 30 -11.39 11.00 13.01
N GLU A 31 -12.20 11.03 11.95
CA GLU A 31 -13.55 10.47 11.95
C GLU A 31 -13.56 8.97 12.25
N ARG A 32 -12.63 8.23 11.65
CA ARG A 32 -12.50 6.78 11.87
C ARG A 32 -12.00 6.48 13.30
N ALA A 33 -11.10 7.31 13.80
CA ALA A 33 -10.66 7.21 15.19
C ALA A 33 -11.84 7.43 16.15
N GLY A 34 -12.73 8.36 15.87
CA GLY A 34 -13.97 8.56 16.63
C GLY A 34 -14.91 7.34 16.66
N LYS A 35 -14.75 6.38 15.74
CA LYS A 35 -15.49 5.11 15.68
C LYS A 35 -14.81 3.96 16.44
N GLY A 36 -13.75 4.25 17.20
CA GLY A 36 -13.06 3.28 18.04
C GLY A 36 -11.90 2.54 17.34
N PHE A 37 -11.14 3.22 16.49
CA PHE A 37 -9.97 2.68 15.81
C PHE A 37 -8.75 3.57 16.00
N ILE A 38 -7.59 2.99 16.25
CA ILE A 38 -6.31 3.69 16.08
C ILE A 38 -5.99 3.70 14.60
N ILE A 39 -5.71 4.89 14.03
CA ILE A 39 -5.30 4.99 12.63
C ILE A 39 -3.95 5.70 12.56
N LEU A 40 -2.96 5.01 12.02
CA LEU A 40 -1.67 5.58 11.69
C LEU A 40 -1.58 5.73 10.16
N GLU A 41 -1.63 6.97 9.66
CA GLU A 41 -1.37 7.27 8.25
C GLU A 41 0.08 7.69 8.08
N ILE A 42 0.85 6.95 7.26
CA ILE A 42 2.28 7.22 7.05
C ILE A 42 2.59 7.70 5.64
N GLY A 43 3.54 8.65 5.57
CA GLY A 43 4.26 8.99 4.34
C GLY A 43 5.49 8.09 4.16
N ILE A 44 5.88 7.84 2.91
CA ILE A 44 6.97 6.91 2.58
C ILE A 44 8.31 7.59 2.29
N HIS A 45 8.34 8.91 2.23
CA HIS A 45 9.54 9.66 1.77
C HIS A 45 10.51 10.03 2.89
N GLY A 46 10.15 9.82 4.15
CA GLY A 46 10.97 10.22 5.32
C GLY A 46 11.02 11.73 5.51
N ILE A 47 9.98 12.45 5.07
CA ILE A 47 9.81 13.89 5.24
C ILE A 47 8.55 14.17 6.06
N PRO A 48 8.44 15.33 6.73
CA PRO A 48 7.22 15.72 7.43
C PRO A 48 6.00 15.70 6.51
N VAL A 49 4.85 15.34 7.06
CA VAL A 49 3.59 15.17 6.30
C VAL A 49 2.65 16.38 6.41
N ASN A 50 3.10 17.45 7.04
CA ASN A 50 2.36 18.68 7.31
C ASN A 50 3.08 19.96 6.83
N LEU A 51 3.93 19.84 5.82
CA LEU A 51 4.59 20.98 5.18
C LEU A 51 3.62 21.68 4.22
N THR A 52 4.02 22.86 3.75
CA THR A 52 3.23 23.61 2.76
C THR A 52 3.31 22.99 1.37
N GLY A 53 2.30 23.22 0.54
CA GLY A 53 2.19 22.62 -0.79
C GLY A 53 3.37 22.95 -1.72
N ASP A 54 3.92 24.17 -1.62
CA ASP A 54 5.08 24.60 -2.43
C ASP A 54 6.36 23.83 -2.06
N VAL A 55 6.55 23.43 -0.80
CA VAL A 55 7.67 22.57 -0.39
C VAL A 55 7.54 21.18 -1.05
N TYR A 56 6.36 20.57 -1.00
CA TYR A 56 6.13 19.29 -1.68
C TYR A 56 6.32 19.38 -3.19
N HIS A 57 5.85 20.46 -3.81
CA HIS A 57 6.04 20.70 -5.24
C HIS A 57 7.54 20.81 -5.62
N ARG A 58 8.34 21.53 -4.82
CA ARG A 58 9.81 21.60 -5.03
C ARG A 58 10.48 20.24 -4.86
N LEU A 59 10.08 19.46 -3.87
CA LEU A 59 10.61 18.10 -3.66
C LEU A 59 10.24 17.17 -4.81
N TYR A 60 8.99 17.21 -5.29
CA TYR A 60 8.53 16.42 -6.41
C TYR A 60 9.28 16.73 -7.72
N ASN A 61 9.57 17.99 -7.99
CA ASN A 61 10.27 18.41 -9.19
C ASN A 61 11.81 18.40 -9.05
N GLY A 62 12.31 18.22 -7.82
CA GLY A 62 13.74 18.23 -7.47
C GLY A 62 14.21 16.90 -6.87
N ALA A 63 14.54 16.92 -5.58
CA ALA A 63 15.23 15.83 -4.89
C ALA A 63 14.50 14.48 -4.91
N LEU A 64 13.18 14.46 -5.04
CA LEU A 64 12.37 13.25 -5.10
C LEU A 64 11.77 12.97 -6.48
N LYS A 65 12.23 13.69 -7.50
CA LYS A 65 11.79 13.44 -8.89
C LYS A 65 12.14 12.01 -9.29
N ASN A 66 11.13 11.26 -9.77
CA ASN A 66 11.30 9.85 -10.18
C ASN A 66 11.86 8.95 -9.05
N TYR A 67 11.54 9.23 -7.79
CA TYR A 67 12.03 8.47 -6.62
C TYR A 67 11.88 6.95 -6.76
N HIS A 68 10.84 6.50 -7.45
CA HIS A 68 10.55 5.08 -7.68
C HIS A 68 11.66 4.35 -8.46
N SER A 69 12.54 5.08 -9.15
CA SER A 69 13.67 4.52 -9.92
C SER A 69 15.01 4.66 -9.20
N PHE A 70 15.05 5.25 -7.99
CA PHE A 70 16.32 5.49 -7.31
C PHE A 70 17.03 4.19 -6.97
N ASN A 71 18.27 4.05 -7.46
CA ASN A 71 19.14 2.88 -7.30
C ASN A 71 18.49 1.58 -7.80
N MET A 72 17.71 1.63 -8.87
CA MET A 72 17.03 0.46 -9.44
C MET A 72 18.02 -0.63 -9.95
N ASP A 73 19.26 -0.27 -10.17
CA ASP A 73 20.37 -1.17 -10.55
C ASP A 73 20.98 -1.92 -9.36
N ASN A 74 20.62 -1.57 -8.12
CA ASN A 74 21.19 -2.17 -6.92
C ASN A 74 20.08 -2.52 -5.91
N ARG A 75 19.81 -3.82 -5.75
CA ARG A 75 18.79 -4.34 -4.85
C ARG A 75 18.94 -3.83 -3.40
N ASP A 76 20.16 -3.69 -2.91
CA ASP A 76 20.40 -3.33 -1.52
C ASP A 76 20.24 -1.83 -1.25
N LYS A 77 20.29 -1.01 -2.29
CA LYS A 77 20.12 0.46 -2.25
C LYS A 77 18.79 0.93 -2.85
N TYR A 78 18.03 0.03 -3.48
CA TYR A 78 16.79 0.38 -4.14
C TYR A 78 15.81 1.09 -3.22
N TYR A 79 15.15 2.12 -3.73
CA TYR A 79 14.27 2.99 -2.96
C TYR A 79 13.21 2.23 -2.15
N TYR A 80 12.58 1.23 -2.75
CA TYR A 80 11.52 0.46 -2.10
C TYR A 80 12.01 -0.45 -0.96
N LYS A 81 13.30 -0.77 -0.86
CA LYS A 81 13.83 -1.45 0.33
C LYS A 81 13.55 -0.63 1.59
N ARG A 82 13.89 0.68 1.55
CA ARG A 82 13.61 1.60 2.66
C ARG A 82 12.11 1.76 2.91
N VAL A 83 11.30 1.83 1.85
CA VAL A 83 9.85 1.99 1.96
C VAL A 83 9.22 0.79 2.68
N TYR A 84 9.52 -0.42 2.24
CA TYR A 84 9.00 -1.65 2.84
C TYR A 84 9.42 -1.79 4.31
N THR A 85 10.71 -1.54 4.59
CA THR A 85 11.23 -1.52 5.97
C THR A 85 10.52 -0.45 6.82
N GLY A 86 10.30 0.74 6.27
CA GLY A 86 9.61 1.83 6.95
C GLY A 86 8.16 1.48 7.31
N CYS A 87 7.47 0.75 6.45
CA CYS A 87 6.11 0.27 6.73
C CYS A 87 6.11 -0.75 7.88
N VAL A 88 7.07 -1.68 7.92
CA VAL A 88 7.21 -2.64 9.05
C VAL A 88 7.53 -1.89 10.35
N ARG A 89 8.40 -0.87 10.30
CA ARG A 89 8.69 -0.02 11.47
C ARG A 89 7.47 0.76 11.97
N ALA A 90 6.54 1.11 11.09
CA ALA A 90 5.27 1.71 11.51
C ALA A 90 4.41 0.71 12.32
N ILE A 91 4.48 -0.59 12.02
CA ILE A 91 3.86 -1.62 12.85
C ILE A 91 4.54 -1.68 14.23
N ASP A 92 5.88 -1.67 14.28
CA ASP A 92 6.61 -1.64 15.55
C ASP A 92 6.13 -0.48 16.43
N PHE A 93 5.95 0.70 15.84
CA PHE A 93 5.42 1.86 16.54
C PHE A 93 3.98 1.64 17.06
N ILE A 94 3.07 1.09 16.25
CA ILE A 94 1.69 0.78 16.70
C ILE A 94 1.71 -0.15 17.91
N TYR A 95 2.60 -1.12 17.94
CA TYR A 95 2.75 -2.07 19.05
C TYR A 95 3.30 -1.44 20.34
N THR A 96 3.82 -0.22 20.30
CA THR A 96 4.21 0.53 21.52
C THR A 96 3.06 1.32 22.14
N LEU A 97 1.93 1.46 21.44
CA LEU A 97 0.82 2.27 21.91
C LEU A 97 0.06 1.56 23.04
N PRO A 98 -0.10 2.20 24.21
CA PRO A 98 -0.79 1.59 25.33
C PRO A 98 -2.28 1.32 25.05
N GLU A 99 -2.91 2.03 24.11
CA GLU A 99 -4.30 1.87 23.71
C GLU A 99 -4.50 0.74 22.68
N PHE A 100 -3.46 0.16 22.13
CA PHE A 100 -3.57 -0.88 21.10
C PHE A 100 -3.97 -2.23 21.71
N ASN A 101 -4.91 -2.95 21.06
CA ASN A 101 -5.43 -4.24 21.53
C ASN A 101 -4.78 -5.47 20.85
N GLY A 102 -3.82 -5.28 19.97
CA GLY A 102 -3.14 -6.37 19.23
C GLY A 102 -3.73 -6.69 17.84
N ASN A 103 -4.88 -6.13 17.47
CA ASN A 103 -5.52 -6.38 16.18
C ASN A 103 -5.21 -5.28 15.17
N LEU A 104 -4.44 -5.61 14.15
CA LEU A 104 -3.94 -4.68 13.14
C LEU A 104 -4.34 -5.12 11.73
N ALA A 105 -4.89 -4.18 10.94
CA ALA A 105 -5.02 -4.33 9.51
C ALA A 105 -4.24 -3.25 8.74
N THR A 106 -3.92 -3.53 7.48
CA THR A 106 -3.34 -2.55 6.55
C THR A 106 -4.37 -2.06 5.56
N PHE A 107 -4.24 -0.82 5.10
CA PHE A 107 -5.21 -0.19 4.19
C PHE A 107 -4.51 0.76 3.22
N GLY A 108 -4.76 0.62 1.92
CA GLY A 108 -4.20 1.56 0.95
C GLY A 108 -4.72 1.41 -0.47
N GLY A 109 -4.43 2.44 -1.28
CA GLY A 109 -4.75 2.46 -2.71
C GLY A 109 -3.50 2.73 -3.56
N SER A 110 -3.46 2.20 -4.78
CA SER A 110 -2.36 2.36 -5.71
C SER A 110 -1.05 1.86 -5.11
N GLN A 111 -0.02 2.69 -5.00
CA GLN A 111 1.18 2.36 -4.25
C GLN A 111 0.87 1.91 -2.82
N GLY A 112 -0.10 2.54 -2.14
CA GLY A 112 -0.55 2.12 -0.82
C GLY A 112 -1.23 0.75 -0.81
N GLY A 113 -1.97 0.41 -1.86
CA GLY A 113 -2.54 -0.93 -2.06
C GLY A 113 -1.47 -2.00 -2.21
N ALA A 114 -0.42 -1.69 -2.98
CA ALA A 114 0.80 -2.51 -3.08
C ALA A 114 1.46 -2.72 -1.73
N LEU A 115 1.68 -1.63 -0.98
CA LEU A 115 2.32 -1.68 0.34
C LEU A 115 1.48 -2.45 1.36
N SER A 116 0.15 -2.38 1.29
CA SER A 116 -0.75 -3.18 2.14
C SER A 116 -0.53 -4.68 1.93
N ILE A 117 -0.41 -5.13 0.68
CA ILE A 117 -0.11 -6.53 0.35
C ILE A 117 1.30 -6.91 0.81
N VAL A 118 2.30 -6.07 0.54
CA VAL A 118 3.70 -6.33 0.91
C VAL A 118 3.84 -6.50 2.42
N ILE A 119 3.24 -5.60 3.19
CA ILE A 119 3.31 -5.63 4.65
C ILE A 119 2.64 -6.88 5.21
N ALA A 120 1.44 -7.23 4.71
CA ALA A 120 0.73 -8.43 5.13
C ALA A 120 1.49 -9.73 4.78
N GLY A 121 2.31 -9.70 3.72
CA GLY A 121 3.18 -10.82 3.37
C GLY A 121 4.50 -10.88 4.16
N LEU A 122 4.94 -9.76 4.75
CA LEU A 122 6.21 -9.67 5.49
C LEU A 122 6.03 -9.80 7.00
N ASP A 123 4.90 -9.38 7.56
CA ASP A 123 4.71 -9.24 8.99
C ASP A 123 3.48 -9.99 9.48
N ALA A 124 3.71 -11.09 10.21
CA ALA A 124 2.68 -11.95 10.74
C ALA A 124 1.77 -11.28 11.80
N ARG A 125 2.13 -10.08 12.27
CA ARG A 125 1.32 -9.29 13.20
C ARG A 125 0.10 -8.64 12.51
N VAL A 126 0.12 -8.50 11.19
CA VAL A 126 -1.05 -8.07 10.39
C VAL A 126 -2.09 -9.16 10.42
N LYS A 127 -3.36 -8.80 10.65
CA LYS A 127 -4.50 -9.73 10.71
C LYS A 127 -5.41 -9.66 9.49
N GLY A 128 -5.41 -8.54 8.77
CA GLY A 128 -6.21 -8.33 7.56
C GLY A 128 -5.67 -7.21 6.71
N LEU A 129 -6.08 -7.15 5.46
CA LEU A 129 -5.63 -6.09 4.55
C LEU A 129 -6.74 -5.59 3.62
N VAL A 130 -6.62 -4.32 3.23
CA VAL A 130 -7.42 -3.72 2.15
C VAL A 130 -6.48 -3.16 1.08
N SER A 131 -6.74 -3.53 -0.16
CA SER A 131 -5.93 -3.09 -1.30
C SER A 131 -6.81 -2.63 -2.47
N PHE A 132 -6.68 -1.36 -2.83
CA PHE A 132 -7.29 -0.77 -4.02
C PHE A 132 -6.25 -0.74 -5.15
N TYR A 133 -6.61 -1.20 -6.34
CA TYR A 133 -5.83 -1.09 -7.58
C TYR A 133 -4.31 -1.06 -7.35
N PRO A 134 -3.70 -2.12 -6.79
CA PRO A 134 -2.32 -2.12 -6.34
C PRO A 134 -1.32 -1.85 -7.45
N ALA A 135 -0.38 -0.95 -7.18
CA ALA A 135 0.79 -0.71 -8.00
C ALA A 135 1.88 -1.79 -7.80
N LEU A 136 3.02 -1.65 -8.43
CA LEU A 136 4.22 -2.48 -8.23
C LEU A 136 4.00 -3.99 -8.47
N CYS A 137 2.95 -4.37 -9.18
CA CYS A 137 2.64 -5.76 -9.53
C CYS A 137 3.11 -6.07 -10.95
N ASP A 138 3.73 -7.21 -11.17
CA ASP A 138 4.31 -7.65 -12.45
C ASP A 138 5.14 -6.55 -13.13
N MET A 139 6.00 -5.88 -12.35
CA MET A 139 6.79 -4.74 -12.84
C MET A 139 7.69 -5.12 -14.02
N ALA A 140 8.12 -6.37 -14.11
CA ALA A 140 8.92 -6.88 -15.20
C ALA A 140 8.11 -7.28 -16.45
N GLY A 141 6.79 -7.12 -16.46
CA GLY A 141 5.91 -7.50 -17.56
C GLY A 141 6.38 -7.00 -18.93
N TYR A 142 6.85 -5.75 -19.00
CA TYR A 142 7.39 -5.16 -20.23
C TYR A 142 8.61 -5.89 -20.80
N ALA A 143 9.46 -6.47 -19.96
CA ALA A 143 10.59 -7.30 -20.41
C ALA A 143 10.15 -8.66 -20.95
N HIS A 144 8.88 -9.02 -20.76
CA HIS A 144 8.28 -10.29 -21.17
C HIS A 144 7.10 -10.11 -22.13
N GLY A 145 7.03 -8.98 -22.85
CA GLY A 145 5.99 -8.74 -23.85
C GLY A 145 4.58 -8.47 -23.31
N ARG A 146 4.44 -8.14 -22.01
CA ARG A 146 3.17 -7.82 -21.36
C ARG A 146 3.15 -6.40 -20.81
N ALA A 147 1.97 -5.91 -20.45
CA ALA A 147 1.88 -4.70 -19.64
C ALA A 147 2.54 -4.96 -18.26
N GLY A 148 3.33 -4.00 -17.79
CA GLY A 148 3.87 -3.98 -16.42
C GLY A 148 3.11 -3.00 -15.55
N GLY A 149 3.11 -3.21 -14.23
CA GLY A 149 2.47 -2.32 -13.28
C GLY A 149 3.17 -0.97 -13.12
N TRP A 150 2.42 0.00 -12.58
CA TRP A 150 3.02 1.28 -12.18
C TRP A 150 4.24 1.03 -11.28
N PRO A 151 5.34 1.79 -11.42
CA PRO A 151 5.50 3.05 -12.16
C PRO A 151 6.03 2.88 -13.59
N HIS A 152 5.84 1.74 -14.23
CA HIS A 152 6.20 1.47 -15.63
C HIS A 152 7.68 1.65 -15.97
N MET A 153 8.57 1.46 -15.01
CA MET A 153 10.02 1.74 -15.13
C MET A 153 10.69 1.00 -16.29
N LEU A 154 10.22 -0.21 -16.60
CA LEU A 154 10.76 -1.03 -17.69
C LEU A 154 10.00 -0.84 -19.02
N LYS A 155 9.06 0.13 -19.11
CA LYS A 155 8.42 0.47 -20.40
C LYS A 155 9.46 0.98 -21.40
N ASP A 156 10.39 1.81 -20.93
CA ASP A 156 11.52 2.28 -21.74
C ASP A 156 12.60 1.20 -21.78
N GLU A 157 12.97 0.76 -22.98
CA GLU A 157 13.91 -0.34 -23.21
C GLU A 157 15.30 -0.10 -22.61
N LYS A 158 15.76 1.16 -22.58
CA LYS A 158 17.04 1.52 -21.93
C LYS A 158 17.11 1.17 -20.46
N ASN A 159 15.96 0.97 -19.82
CA ASN A 159 15.87 0.54 -18.43
C ASN A 159 15.82 -0.98 -18.27
N ARG A 160 15.81 -1.76 -19.35
CA ARG A 160 15.72 -3.24 -19.30
C ARG A 160 17.09 -3.91 -19.18
N THR A 161 17.99 -3.37 -18.32
CA THR A 161 19.24 -4.07 -18.02
C THR A 161 18.99 -5.25 -17.10
N PRO A 162 19.85 -6.30 -17.13
CA PRO A 162 19.68 -7.47 -16.25
C PRO A 162 19.60 -7.12 -14.76
N GLU A 163 20.41 -6.15 -14.29
CA GLU A 163 20.45 -5.72 -12.91
C GLU A 163 19.15 -5.05 -12.48
N LYS A 164 18.61 -4.16 -13.33
CA LYS A 164 17.35 -3.45 -13.08
C LYS A 164 16.15 -4.41 -13.10
N ILE A 165 16.10 -5.32 -14.08
CA ILE A 165 15.06 -6.35 -14.15
C ILE A 165 15.10 -7.22 -12.88
N LYS A 166 16.29 -7.71 -12.48
CA LYS A 166 16.45 -8.51 -11.27
C LYS A 166 16.03 -7.77 -10.01
N THR A 167 16.36 -6.48 -9.90
CA THR A 167 15.98 -5.67 -8.76
C THR A 167 14.47 -5.49 -8.68
N VAL A 168 13.80 -5.09 -9.76
CA VAL A 168 12.34 -4.89 -9.73
C VAL A 168 11.60 -6.21 -9.51
N GLN A 169 12.07 -7.33 -10.05
CA GLN A 169 11.51 -8.65 -9.77
C GLN A 169 11.61 -9.01 -8.28
N TYR A 170 12.72 -8.67 -7.62
CA TYR A 170 12.89 -8.91 -6.19
C TYR A 170 11.87 -8.13 -5.33
N PHE A 171 11.52 -6.91 -5.72
CA PHE A 171 10.57 -6.04 -5.03
C PHE A 171 9.14 -6.12 -5.57
N ASP A 172 8.87 -7.01 -6.51
CA ASP A 172 7.55 -7.17 -7.11
C ASP A 172 6.52 -7.66 -6.10
N VAL A 173 5.38 -6.98 -6.04
CA VAL A 173 4.29 -7.27 -5.08
C VAL A 173 3.78 -8.70 -5.22
N VAL A 174 3.82 -9.28 -6.42
CA VAL A 174 3.38 -10.68 -6.66
C VAL A 174 4.15 -11.67 -5.77
N ASN A 175 5.43 -11.41 -5.50
CA ASN A 175 6.22 -12.29 -4.63
C ASN A 175 5.79 -12.22 -3.17
N PHE A 176 5.44 -11.04 -2.68
CA PHE A 176 4.92 -10.85 -1.32
C PHE A 176 3.47 -11.35 -1.20
N ALA A 177 2.66 -11.18 -2.24
CA ALA A 177 1.29 -11.68 -2.32
C ALA A 177 1.21 -13.20 -2.07
N ARG A 178 2.19 -13.97 -2.55
CA ARG A 178 2.31 -15.42 -2.27
C ARG A 178 2.45 -15.75 -0.78
N GLN A 179 2.94 -14.80 0.03
CA GLN A 179 3.15 -14.98 1.46
C GLN A 179 1.98 -14.50 2.32
N VAL A 180 0.98 -13.84 1.73
CA VAL A 180 -0.21 -13.38 2.45
C VAL A 180 -0.99 -14.58 2.98
N LYS A 181 -1.22 -14.60 4.30
CA LYS A 181 -1.94 -15.66 5.03
C LYS A 181 -3.23 -15.16 5.68
N VAL A 182 -3.50 -13.87 5.60
CA VAL A 182 -4.60 -13.19 6.29
C VAL A 182 -5.71 -12.82 5.32
N PRO A 183 -6.97 -12.70 5.78
CA PRO A 183 -8.06 -12.26 4.94
C PRO A 183 -7.82 -10.88 4.32
N GLY A 184 -8.33 -10.65 3.12
CA GLY A 184 -8.17 -9.39 2.43
C GLY A 184 -9.37 -8.97 1.60
N PHE A 185 -9.59 -7.66 1.53
CA PHE A 185 -10.54 -7.02 0.62
C PHE A 185 -9.79 -6.31 -0.51
N TYR A 186 -10.15 -6.60 -1.74
CA TYR A 186 -9.48 -6.10 -2.94
C TYR A 186 -10.50 -5.42 -3.85
N THR A 187 -10.08 -4.32 -4.50
CA THR A 187 -10.93 -3.63 -5.46
C THR A 187 -10.11 -2.92 -6.52
N PHE A 188 -10.59 -2.94 -7.75
CA PHE A 188 -9.99 -2.26 -8.90
C PHE A 188 -11.01 -2.16 -10.05
N GLY A 189 -10.64 -1.45 -11.11
CA GLY A 189 -11.44 -1.30 -12.32
C GLY A 189 -10.77 -1.86 -13.56
N TYR A 190 -11.57 -2.21 -14.58
CA TYR A 190 -11.04 -2.81 -15.81
C TYR A 190 -10.40 -1.79 -16.76
N ASN A 191 -10.74 -0.50 -16.63
CA ASN A 191 -10.18 0.56 -17.48
C ASN A 191 -8.92 1.24 -16.87
N ASP A 192 -8.34 0.64 -15.83
CA ASP A 192 -7.14 1.20 -15.19
C ASP A 192 -5.90 0.97 -16.05
N MET A 193 -5.38 2.06 -16.63
CA MET A 193 -4.16 2.05 -17.43
C MET A 193 -2.91 2.46 -16.61
N VAL A 194 -3.09 2.89 -15.38
CA VAL A 194 -2.01 3.20 -14.44
C VAL A 194 -1.54 1.92 -13.73
N CYS A 195 -2.50 1.16 -13.18
CA CYS A 195 -2.26 -0.16 -12.63
C CYS A 195 -3.11 -1.18 -13.41
N PRO A 196 -2.63 -1.63 -14.59
CA PRO A 196 -3.45 -2.46 -15.48
C PRO A 196 -4.04 -3.68 -14.75
N PRO A 197 -5.32 -4.04 -15.02
CA PRO A 197 -5.97 -5.16 -14.35
C PRO A 197 -5.20 -6.46 -14.42
N THR A 198 -4.50 -6.73 -15.53
CA THR A 198 -3.64 -7.90 -15.69
C THR A 198 -2.54 -7.98 -14.64
N THR A 199 -1.97 -6.83 -14.26
CA THR A 199 -0.94 -6.75 -13.21
C THR A 199 -1.55 -6.89 -11.81
N THR A 200 -2.74 -6.35 -11.59
CA THR A 200 -3.48 -6.53 -10.33
C THR A 200 -3.88 -8.00 -10.14
N TYR A 201 -4.42 -8.64 -11.17
CA TYR A 201 -4.75 -10.06 -11.12
C TYR A 201 -3.52 -10.95 -10.90
N SER A 202 -2.33 -10.57 -11.39
CA SER A 202 -1.11 -11.36 -11.16
C SER A 202 -0.77 -11.45 -9.66
N ALA A 203 -1.06 -10.41 -8.88
CA ALA A 203 -0.93 -10.44 -7.42
C ALA A 203 -2.13 -11.11 -6.75
N TYR A 204 -3.36 -10.74 -7.14
CA TYR A 204 -4.58 -11.29 -6.54
C TYR A 204 -4.68 -12.82 -6.67
N ASN A 205 -4.37 -13.38 -7.84
CA ASN A 205 -4.55 -14.79 -8.11
C ASN A 205 -3.59 -15.69 -7.31
N VAL A 206 -2.43 -15.21 -6.91
CA VAL A 206 -1.45 -15.98 -6.13
C VAL A 206 -1.70 -15.93 -4.60
N ILE A 207 -2.65 -15.11 -4.14
CA ILE A 207 -3.06 -15.09 -2.74
C ILE A 207 -4.00 -16.27 -2.48
N ASN A 208 -3.61 -17.16 -1.58
CA ASN A 208 -4.40 -18.33 -1.20
C ASN A 208 -5.25 -18.12 0.07
N ALA A 209 -5.05 -16.99 0.78
CA ALA A 209 -5.86 -16.64 1.95
C ALA A 209 -7.29 -16.28 1.55
N PRO A 210 -8.26 -16.26 2.49
CA PRO A 210 -9.61 -15.77 2.22
C PRO A 210 -9.58 -14.36 1.64
N LYS A 211 -10.31 -14.13 0.57
CA LYS A 211 -10.27 -12.85 -0.15
C LYS A 211 -11.61 -12.50 -0.75
N GLU A 212 -12.00 -11.24 -0.57
CA GLU A 212 -13.17 -10.64 -1.19
C GLU A 212 -12.74 -9.70 -2.31
N LEU A 213 -13.44 -9.72 -3.42
CA LEU A 213 -13.15 -8.89 -4.58
C LEU A 213 -14.38 -8.07 -4.98
N PHE A 214 -14.20 -6.76 -5.04
CA PHE A 214 -15.17 -5.85 -5.61
C PHE A 214 -14.60 -5.21 -6.89
N VAL A 215 -14.96 -5.72 -8.04
CA VAL A 215 -14.57 -5.12 -9.33
C VAL A 215 -15.58 -4.06 -9.73
N ALA A 216 -15.10 -2.86 -10.08
CA ALA A 216 -15.88 -1.84 -10.75
C ALA A 216 -15.49 -1.79 -12.23
N GLU A 217 -16.28 -2.44 -13.08
CA GLU A 217 -15.93 -2.69 -14.50
C GLU A 217 -15.56 -1.42 -15.27
N THR A 218 -16.19 -0.30 -14.93
CA THR A 218 -16.06 0.95 -15.67
C THR A 218 -15.03 1.93 -15.11
N THR A 219 -14.46 1.69 -13.91
CA THR A 219 -13.46 2.61 -13.35
C THR A 219 -12.09 2.45 -13.97
N ALA A 220 -11.39 3.59 -14.08
CA ALA A 220 -9.97 3.66 -14.37
C ALA A 220 -9.17 3.64 -13.04
N HIS A 221 -8.12 4.47 -12.89
CA HIS A 221 -7.33 4.54 -11.66
C HIS A 221 -8.01 5.39 -10.56
N TYR A 222 -9.24 5.03 -10.22
CA TYR A 222 -10.04 5.61 -9.14
C TYR A 222 -11.08 4.59 -8.67
N ALA A 223 -11.70 4.86 -7.53
CA ALA A 223 -12.77 4.03 -6.99
C ALA A 223 -14.02 4.87 -6.72
N TYR A 224 -15.19 4.27 -6.90
CA TYR A 224 -16.47 4.86 -6.52
C TYR A 224 -16.63 4.92 -4.99
N ALA A 225 -17.57 5.75 -4.53
CA ALA A 225 -17.89 5.89 -3.10
C ALA A 225 -18.31 4.56 -2.47
N GLU A 226 -19.00 3.70 -3.25
CA GLU A 226 -19.46 2.38 -2.83
C GLU A 226 -18.28 1.45 -2.54
N GLN A 227 -17.22 1.47 -3.37
CA GLN A 227 -16.01 0.68 -3.14
C GLN A 227 -15.29 1.13 -1.87
N TRP A 228 -15.17 2.44 -1.65
CA TRP A 228 -14.59 2.99 -0.42
C TRP A 228 -15.41 2.60 0.80
N SER A 229 -16.74 2.72 0.72
CA SER A 229 -17.66 2.37 1.80
C SER A 229 -17.60 0.88 2.13
N ALA A 230 -17.61 0.01 1.11
CA ALA A 230 -17.49 -1.43 1.27
C ALA A 230 -16.17 -1.81 1.96
N ALA A 231 -15.05 -1.26 1.50
CA ALA A 231 -13.72 -1.53 2.04
C ALA A 231 -13.57 -1.08 3.50
N TRP A 232 -14.04 0.13 3.84
CA TRP A 232 -14.01 0.60 5.21
C TRP A 232 -14.93 -0.23 6.13
N ASN A 233 -16.14 -0.56 5.67
CA ASN A 233 -17.04 -1.42 6.43
C ASN A 233 -16.44 -2.80 6.65
N TRP A 234 -15.84 -3.38 5.61
CA TRP A 234 -15.17 -4.67 5.71
C TRP A 234 -14.09 -4.66 6.79
N VAL A 235 -13.12 -3.75 6.72
CA VAL A 235 -11.98 -3.74 7.65
C VAL A 235 -12.40 -3.42 9.09
N MET A 236 -13.34 -2.47 9.27
CA MET A 236 -13.81 -2.12 10.61
C MET A 236 -14.60 -3.25 11.27
N ASN A 237 -15.47 -3.96 10.51
CA ASN A 237 -16.21 -5.10 11.01
C ASN A 237 -15.27 -6.28 11.29
N PHE A 238 -14.33 -6.56 10.39
CA PHE A 238 -13.32 -7.59 10.57
C PHE A 238 -12.56 -7.38 11.89
N LEU A 239 -11.99 -6.22 12.11
CA LEU A 239 -11.19 -5.92 13.32
C LEU A 239 -12.02 -5.93 14.62
N LYS A 240 -13.31 -5.56 14.57
CA LYS A 240 -14.20 -5.67 15.75
C LYS A 240 -14.52 -7.12 16.11
N ASN A 241 -14.63 -7.99 15.10
CA ASN A 241 -14.91 -9.42 15.36
C ASN A 241 -13.68 -10.16 15.90
N GLU A 242 -12.48 -9.81 15.44
CA GLU A 242 -11.21 -10.32 15.98
C GLU A 242 -10.95 -9.87 17.43
N SER A 243 -11.67 -8.85 17.92
CA SER A 243 -11.54 -8.30 19.27
C SER A 243 -12.46 -8.99 20.32
N LYS A 244 -13.29 -9.94 19.88
CA LYS A 244 -14.17 -10.76 20.74
C LYS A 244 -13.51 -12.08 21.07
#